data_611cab60c6b30fdc27a373585b72475d
#
_entry.id   611cab60c6b30fdc27a373585b72475d
#
_cell.length_a   1.000
_cell.length_b   1.000
_cell.length_c   1.000
_cell.angle_alpha   90.00
_cell.angle_beta   90.00
_cell.angle_gamma   90.00
#
_symmetry.space_group_name_H-M   'P 1'
#
loop_
_entity.id
_entity.type
_entity.pdbx_description
1 polymer ?
#
loop_
_entity_poly.entity_id
_entity_poly.type
_entity_poly.pdbx_seq_one_letter_code
_entity_poly.pdbx_strand_id
1 'polypeptide(L)'
;MDVKTALAERKSTRAFLDKEVPIDVINTIIEQAKTAPSGANTQPWQVAVVTGKSKTSLCNKLEETFRDGNKGAMDYHYYPTEWAGEYKERRRDCGLLLYSTLEITREDKQRQLDQWALNYQAFNAPVILLFFMDNFLQKGSYMDCGMFIQSIMLSAVEHGLATCPQAALGEYPDIVREELSYAEDKLLLCGMALGYEDKSEIVNSYRTPRKDLDKMVRYFS
;
A
#
# COMPACT_ATOMS: atom_id res chain seq x y z
N MET A 1 21.70 -7.11 0.73
CA MET A 1 21.74 -5.62 0.52
C MET A 1 21.92 -4.95 1.89
N ASP A 2 22.57 -3.79 1.98
CA ASP A 2 22.60 -3.05 3.24
C ASP A 2 21.34 -2.22 3.46
N VAL A 3 21.07 -1.88 4.73
CA VAL A 3 19.84 -1.15 5.10
C VAL A 3 19.74 0.23 4.45
N LYS A 4 20.85 0.94 4.30
CA LYS A 4 20.88 2.28 3.67
C LYS A 4 20.43 2.20 2.21
N THR A 5 20.92 1.21 1.49
CA THR A 5 20.55 0.96 0.09
C THR A 5 19.08 0.57 -0.02
N ALA A 6 18.59 -0.35 0.81
CA ALA A 6 17.17 -0.74 0.80
C ALA A 6 16.23 0.44 1.08
N LEU A 7 16.56 1.30 2.04
CA LEU A 7 15.81 2.52 2.34
C LEU A 7 15.84 3.52 1.18
N ALA A 8 16.98 3.64 0.48
CA ALA A 8 17.13 4.54 -0.65
C ALA A 8 16.39 4.05 -1.90
N GLU A 9 16.39 2.75 -2.16
CA GLU A 9 15.73 2.16 -3.35
C GLU A 9 14.23 1.99 -3.21
N ARG A 10 13.74 1.70 -2.00
CA ARG A 10 12.31 1.53 -1.77
C ARG A 10 11.51 2.77 -2.21
N LYS A 11 10.53 2.56 -3.05
CA LYS A 11 9.53 3.56 -3.47
C LYS A 11 8.14 2.91 -3.60
N SER A 12 7.10 3.71 -3.79
CA SER A 12 5.77 3.22 -4.17
C SER A 12 5.75 3.04 -5.69
N THR A 13 5.84 1.79 -6.13
CA THR A 13 5.83 1.40 -7.55
C THR A 13 4.40 1.24 -8.03
N ARG A 14 4.05 1.82 -9.18
CA ARG A 14 2.68 1.88 -9.70
C ARG A 14 2.53 1.31 -11.11
N ALA A 15 3.51 0.52 -11.55
CA ALA A 15 3.43 -0.31 -12.74
C ALA A 15 4.37 -1.51 -12.55
N PHE A 16 3.88 -2.69 -12.84
CA PHE A 16 4.58 -3.94 -12.61
C PHE A 16 4.61 -4.77 -13.88
N LEU A 17 5.67 -5.56 -14.04
CA LEU A 17 5.76 -6.55 -15.08
C LEU A 17 4.74 -7.68 -14.85
N ASP A 18 4.16 -8.20 -15.92
CA ASP A 18 3.38 -9.45 -15.88
C ASP A 18 4.34 -10.64 -15.74
N LYS A 19 4.88 -10.75 -14.52
CA LYS A 19 5.85 -11.79 -14.15
C LYS A 19 5.49 -12.34 -12.79
N GLU A 20 5.26 -13.65 -12.72
CA GLU A 20 4.96 -14.36 -11.49
C GLU A 20 6.06 -14.16 -10.44
N VAL A 21 5.66 -13.98 -9.19
CA VAL A 21 6.55 -14.00 -8.03
C VAL A 21 6.45 -15.38 -7.38
N PRO A 22 7.57 -16.13 -7.27
CA PRO A 22 7.55 -17.44 -6.65
C PRO A 22 7.07 -17.36 -5.19
N ILE A 23 6.22 -18.32 -4.79
CA ILE A 23 5.67 -18.35 -3.44
C ILE A 23 6.74 -18.42 -2.35
N ASP A 24 7.85 -19.11 -2.62
CA ASP A 24 8.97 -19.23 -1.69
C ASP A 24 9.65 -17.86 -1.44
N VAL A 25 9.70 -17.00 -2.44
CA VAL A 25 10.21 -15.63 -2.30
C VAL A 25 9.26 -14.82 -1.43
N ILE A 26 7.94 -14.93 -1.67
CA ILE A 26 6.93 -14.24 -0.84
C ILE A 26 7.03 -14.71 0.62
N ASN A 27 7.12 -16.03 0.84
CA ASN A 27 7.28 -16.60 2.17
C ASN A 27 8.56 -16.12 2.85
N THR A 28 9.67 -16.05 2.12
CA THR A 28 10.94 -15.53 2.64
C THR A 28 10.83 -14.09 3.08
N ILE A 29 10.17 -13.23 2.28
CA ILE A 29 9.94 -11.83 2.61
C ILE A 29 9.11 -11.68 3.89
N ILE A 30 8.03 -12.44 4.01
CA ILE A 30 7.15 -12.40 5.20
C ILE A 30 7.90 -12.95 6.42
N GLU A 31 8.66 -14.02 6.27
CA GLU A 31 9.46 -14.63 7.33
C GLU A 31 10.53 -13.65 7.87
N GLN A 32 11.18 -12.91 7.01
CA GLN A 32 12.11 -11.84 7.41
C GLN A 32 11.38 -10.69 8.11
N ALA A 33 10.24 -10.27 7.58
CA ALA A 33 9.46 -9.16 8.11
C ALA A 33 8.83 -9.46 9.48
N LYS A 34 8.51 -10.72 9.81
CA LYS A 34 7.92 -11.10 11.11
C LYS A 34 8.82 -10.80 12.30
N THR A 35 10.11 -10.52 12.08
CA THR A 35 11.04 -10.06 13.11
C THR A 35 10.80 -8.62 13.56
N ALA A 36 9.85 -7.92 12.95
CA ALA A 36 9.45 -6.58 13.37
C ALA A 36 9.03 -6.60 14.85
N PRO A 37 9.39 -5.56 15.64
CA PRO A 37 8.97 -5.48 17.03
C PRO A 37 7.48 -5.19 17.16
N SER A 38 6.90 -5.61 18.28
CA SER A 38 5.52 -5.25 18.66
C SER A 38 5.41 -5.07 20.17
N GLY A 39 4.45 -4.27 20.61
CA GLY A 39 4.18 -4.06 22.02
C GLY A 39 3.93 -5.39 22.73
N ALA A 40 4.68 -5.66 23.82
CA ALA A 40 4.64 -6.94 24.55
C ALA A 40 4.77 -8.20 23.66
N ASN A 41 5.36 -8.05 22.48
CA ASN A 41 5.50 -9.12 21.48
C ASN A 41 4.17 -9.71 21.02
N THR A 42 3.13 -8.90 20.91
CA THR A 42 1.77 -9.33 20.56
C THR A 42 1.62 -9.77 19.11
N GLN A 43 2.49 -9.32 18.21
CA GLN A 43 2.53 -9.72 16.79
C GLN A 43 1.14 -9.65 16.13
N PRO A 44 0.49 -8.49 16.10
CA PRO A 44 -0.93 -8.33 15.78
C PRO A 44 -1.29 -8.56 14.31
N TRP A 45 -0.30 -8.61 13.45
CA TRP A 45 -0.47 -8.68 11.99
C TRP A 45 -0.93 -10.05 11.49
N GLN A 46 -1.87 -10.02 10.57
CA GLN A 46 -2.29 -11.17 9.77
C GLN A 46 -2.17 -10.76 8.30
N VAL A 47 -1.74 -11.67 7.43
CA VAL A 47 -1.50 -11.38 6.02
C VAL A 47 -2.26 -12.35 5.13
N ALA A 48 -3.09 -11.84 4.23
CA ALA A 48 -3.59 -12.60 3.10
C ALA A 48 -2.70 -12.36 1.87
N VAL A 49 -2.17 -13.42 1.29
CA VAL A 49 -1.44 -13.40 0.03
C VAL A 49 -2.41 -13.77 -1.08
N VAL A 50 -2.71 -12.82 -1.97
CA VAL A 50 -3.74 -12.98 -3.01
C VAL A 50 -3.08 -12.95 -4.38
N THR A 51 -3.24 -14.02 -5.15
CA THR A 51 -2.64 -14.21 -6.48
C THR A 51 -3.63 -14.86 -7.45
N GLY A 52 -3.28 -14.95 -8.72
CA GLY A 52 -4.00 -15.70 -9.74
C GLY A 52 -5.50 -15.33 -9.83
N LYS A 53 -6.36 -16.33 -9.90
CA LYS A 53 -7.81 -16.15 -10.08
C LYS A 53 -8.47 -15.38 -8.93
N SER A 54 -8.06 -15.65 -7.69
CA SER A 54 -8.59 -14.97 -6.51
C SER A 54 -8.26 -13.47 -6.56
N LYS A 55 -7.04 -13.11 -6.97
CA LYS A 55 -6.65 -11.71 -7.19
C LYS A 55 -7.53 -11.07 -8.27
N THR A 56 -7.70 -11.73 -9.42
CA THR A 56 -8.49 -11.19 -10.52
C THR A 56 -9.94 -10.96 -10.11
N SER A 57 -10.56 -11.93 -9.42
CA SER A 57 -11.94 -11.79 -8.91
C SER A 57 -12.08 -10.61 -7.96
N LEU A 58 -11.21 -10.54 -6.96
CA LEU A 58 -11.20 -9.45 -5.97
C LEU A 58 -11.01 -8.08 -6.63
N CYS A 59 -10.00 -7.94 -7.47
CA CYS A 59 -9.70 -6.68 -8.15
C CYS A 59 -10.87 -6.19 -9.01
N ASN A 60 -11.50 -7.09 -9.76
CA ASN A 60 -12.64 -6.73 -10.61
C ASN A 60 -13.82 -6.22 -9.77
N LYS A 61 -14.16 -6.89 -8.66
CA LYS A 61 -15.23 -6.45 -7.77
C LYS A 61 -14.93 -5.08 -7.13
N LEU A 62 -13.69 -4.86 -6.68
CA LEU A 62 -13.28 -3.60 -6.09
C LEU A 62 -13.33 -2.46 -7.11
N GLU A 63 -12.82 -2.67 -8.32
CA GLU A 63 -12.84 -1.65 -9.38
C GLU A 63 -14.26 -1.35 -9.85
N GLU A 64 -15.10 -2.38 -10.07
CA GLU A 64 -16.50 -2.21 -10.45
C GLU A 64 -17.25 -1.40 -9.40
N THR A 65 -17.13 -1.75 -8.12
CA THR A 65 -17.72 -1.02 -7.01
C THR A 65 -17.31 0.44 -6.97
N PHE A 66 -16.03 0.71 -7.19
CA PHE A 66 -15.51 2.07 -7.28
C PHE A 66 -16.08 2.83 -8.49
N ARG A 67 -16.12 2.21 -9.68
CA ARG A 67 -16.61 2.86 -10.91
C ARG A 67 -18.11 3.14 -10.87
N ASP A 68 -18.87 2.34 -10.15
CA ASP A 68 -20.30 2.57 -9.88
C ASP A 68 -20.55 3.75 -8.93
N GLY A 69 -19.48 4.38 -8.43
CA GLY A 69 -19.57 5.54 -7.55
C GLY A 69 -19.92 5.20 -6.10
N ASN A 70 -19.86 3.94 -5.72
CA ASN A 70 -20.05 3.54 -4.33
C ASN A 70 -18.93 4.11 -3.47
N LYS A 71 -19.29 4.75 -2.37
CA LYS A 71 -18.33 5.27 -1.41
C LYS A 71 -17.85 4.13 -0.51
N GLY A 72 -16.54 3.93 -0.49
CA GLY A 72 -15.93 3.00 0.44
C GLY A 72 -16.04 3.48 1.90
N ALA A 73 -16.06 2.54 2.81
CA ALA A 73 -16.02 2.79 4.25
C ALA A 73 -14.96 1.88 4.87
N MET A 74 -13.77 2.44 5.11
CA MET A 74 -12.70 1.71 5.79
C MET A 74 -13.13 1.31 7.21
N ASP A 75 -12.62 0.21 7.71
CA ASP A 75 -12.86 -0.25 9.09
C ASP A 75 -12.37 0.74 10.16
N TYR A 76 -11.59 1.74 9.77
CA TYR A 76 -11.07 2.78 10.65
C TYR A 76 -10.78 4.08 9.89
N HIS A 77 -10.65 5.18 10.59
CA HIS A 77 -10.29 6.47 9.99
C HIS A 77 -8.79 6.51 9.63
N TYR A 78 -8.46 6.19 8.39
CA TYR A 78 -7.08 6.27 7.90
C TYR A 78 -6.63 7.73 7.70
N TYR A 79 -7.51 8.56 7.14
CA TYR A 79 -7.23 9.98 6.92
C TYR A 79 -7.97 10.87 7.91
N PRO A 80 -7.44 12.08 8.20
CA PRO A 80 -8.18 13.06 8.97
C PRO A 80 -9.45 13.48 8.21
N THR A 81 -10.48 13.84 8.95
CA THR A 81 -11.73 14.37 8.37
C THR A 81 -11.52 15.70 7.65
N GLU A 82 -10.52 16.48 8.08
CA GLU A 82 -10.14 17.74 7.48
C GLU A 82 -8.60 17.86 7.39
N TRP A 83 -8.11 18.22 6.22
CA TRP A 83 -6.69 18.47 5.96
C TRP A 83 -6.34 19.93 6.21
N ALA A 84 -5.30 20.20 7.01
CA ALA A 84 -4.85 21.55 7.36
C ALA A 84 -3.34 21.75 7.15
N GLY A 85 -2.92 23.01 7.02
CA GLY A 85 -1.52 23.46 6.99
C GLY A 85 -0.66 22.68 5.98
N GLU A 86 0.57 22.46 6.35
CA GLU A 86 1.58 21.77 5.52
C GLU A 86 1.20 20.34 5.09
N TYR A 87 0.30 19.66 5.82
CA TYR A 87 -0.20 18.34 5.45
C TYR A 87 -1.08 18.40 4.21
N LYS A 88 -1.96 19.44 4.14
CA LYS A 88 -2.81 19.72 2.96
C LYS A 88 -1.95 20.03 1.74
N GLU A 89 -0.91 20.83 1.91
CA GLU A 89 0.02 21.18 0.84
C GLU A 89 0.76 19.95 0.32
N ARG A 90 1.40 19.17 1.19
CA ARG A 90 2.10 17.94 0.78
C ARG A 90 1.20 16.92 0.10
N ARG A 91 -0.05 16.77 0.56
CA ARG A 91 -1.03 15.89 -0.10
C ARG A 91 -1.35 16.37 -1.52
N ARG A 92 -1.60 17.68 -1.67
CA ARG A 92 -1.85 18.30 -2.97
C ARG A 92 -0.65 18.11 -3.91
N ASP A 93 0.55 18.41 -3.43
CA ASP A 93 1.76 18.39 -4.22
C ASP A 93 2.13 16.95 -4.64
N CYS A 94 1.85 15.96 -3.78
CA CYS A 94 1.99 14.55 -4.13
C CYS A 94 1.06 14.15 -5.29
N GLY A 95 -0.19 14.61 -5.28
CA GLY A 95 -1.14 14.37 -6.37
C GLY A 95 -0.74 15.10 -7.66
N LEU A 96 -0.32 16.37 -7.55
CA LEU A 96 0.14 17.14 -8.70
C LEU A 96 1.38 16.51 -9.35
N LEU A 97 2.32 16.01 -8.55
CA LEU A 97 3.51 15.33 -9.06
C LEU A 97 3.15 14.07 -9.86
N LEU A 98 2.23 13.25 -9.35
CA LEU A 98 1.74 12.08 -10.08
C LEU A 98 1.10 12.46 -11.41
N TYR A 99 0.13 13.37 -11.37
CA TYR A 99 -0.61 13.75 -12.58
C TYR A 99 0.26 14.50 -13.60
N SER A 100 1.19 15.34 -13.18
CA SER A 100 2.15 15.99 -14.08
C SER A 100 3.10 14.98 -14.73
N THR A 101 3.56 13.96 -13.98
CA THR A 101 4.38 12.88 -14.54
C THR A 101 3.64 12.08 -15.62
N LEU A 102 2.34 11.89 -15.43
CA LEU A 102 1.47 11.18 -16.39
C LEU A 102 0.88 12.06 -17.48
N GLU A 103 1.21 13.37 -17.49
CA GLU A 103 0.62 14.35 -18.40
C GLU A 103 -0.93 14.33 -18.39
N ILE A 104 -1.50 14.17 -17.16
CA ILE A 104 -2.94 14.20 -16.93
C ILE A 104 -3.32 15.59 -16.41
N THR A 105 -4.13 16.31 -17.16
CA THR A 105 -4.60 17.66 -16.80
C THR A 105 -5.83 17.62 -15.89
N ARG A 106 -6.29 18.80 -15.42
CA ARG A 106 -7.51 18.89 -14.61
C ARG A 106 -8.78 18.62 -15.43
N GLU A 107 -8.72 18.81 -16.71
CA GLU A 107 -9.81 18.61 -17.66
C GLU A 107 -9.97 17.15 -18.04
N ASP A 108 -8.91 16.35 -17.92
CA ASP A 108 -8.88 14.92 -18.27
C ASP A 108 -9.57 14.05 -17.21
N LYS A 109 -10.86 14.31 -16.93
CA LYS A 109 -11.59 13.63 -15.84
C LYS A 109 -11.61 12.12 -15.96
N GLN A 110 -11.75 11.61 -17.18
CA GLN A 110 -11.75 10.16 -17.42
C GLN A 110 -10.37 9.54 -17.12
N ARG A 111 -9.28 10.16 -17.58
CA ARG A 111 -7.92 9.68 -17.30
C ARG A 111 -7.61 9.76 -15.79
N GLN A 112 -8.12 10.77 -15.08
CA GLN A 112 -7.99 10.86 -13.61
C GLN A 112 -8.72 9.69 -12.94
N LEU A 113 -9.95 9.38 -13.37
CA LEU A 113 -10.74 8.28 -12.86
C LEU A 113 -10.05 6.93 -13.13
N ASP A 114 -9.57 6.72 -14.35
CA ASP A 114 -8.87 5.49 -14.74
C ASP A 114 -7.56 5.31 -13.94
N GLN A 115 -6.79 6.38 -13.76
CA GLN A 115 -5.60 6.35 -12.93
C GLN A 115 -5.92 6.02 -11.46
N TRP A 116 -7.06 6.51 -10.95
CA TRP A 116 -7.49 6.17 -9.60
C TRP A 116 -7.94 4.72 -9.50
N ALA A 117 -8.69 4.23 -10.50
CA ALA A 117 -9.17 2.85 -10.57
C ALA A 117 -8.04 1.81 -10.53
N LEU A 118 -6.85 2.13 -11.06
CA LEU A 118 -5.67 1.26 -10.98
C LEU A 118 -5.27 0.89 -9.54
N ASN A 119 -5.66 1.68 -8.54
CA ASN A 119 -5.44 1.29 -7.14
C ASN A 119 -6.15 -0.03 -6.80
N TYR A 120 -7.36 -0.23 -7.31
CA TYR A 120 -8.17 -1.43 -7.04
C TYR A 120 -7.71 -2.64 -7.84
N GLN A 121 -6.96 -2.40 -8.93
CA GLN A 121 -6.22 -3.43 -9.66
C GLN A 121 -4.83 -3.70 -9.06
N ALA A 122 -4.49 -3.09 -7.90
CA ALA A 122 -3.15 -3.12 -7.32
C ALA A 122 -2.06 -2.78 -8.36
N PHE A 123 -2.35 -1.83 -9.27
CA PHE A 123 -1.46 -1.42 -10.36
C PHE A 123 -1.02 -2.60 -11.26
N ASN A 124 -1.86 -3.61 -11.42
CA ASN A 124 -1.62 -4.87 -12.13
C ASN A 124 -0.45 -5.72 -11.59
N ALA A 125 -0.03 -5.49 -10.35
CA ALA A 125 0.97 -6.34 -9.71
C ALA A 125 0.50 -7.81 -9.66
N PRO A 126 1.39 -8.80 -9.81
CA PRO A 126 1.01 -10.21 -9.77
C PRO A 126 0.52 -10.68 -8.40
N VAL A 127 0.91 -9.98 -7.33
CA VAL A 127 0.58 -10.31 -5.94
C VAL A 127 -0.02 -9.11 -5.22
N ILE A 128 -1.06 -9.37 -4.42
CA ILE A 128 -1.56 -8.44 -3.42
C ILE A 128 -1.32 -9.05 -2.04
N LEU A 129 -0.76 -8.27 -1.14
CA LEU A 129 -0.76 -8.56 0.29
C LEU A 129 -1.85 -7.71 0.94
N LEU A 130 -2.76 -8.33 1.68
CA LEU A 130 -3.76 -7.62 2.47
C LEU A 130 -3.45 -7.84 3.95
N PHE A 131 -3.44 -6.75 4.70
CA PHE A 131 -3.04 -6.75 6.11
C PHE A 131 -4.25 -6.60 7.00
N PHE A 132 -4.40 -7.55 7.91
CA PHE A 132 -5.47 -7.57 8.89
C PHE A 132 -4.91 -7.60 10.32
N MET A 133 -5.75 -7.24 11.26
CA MET A 133 -5.56 -7.49 12.68
C MET A 133 -6.92 -7.72 13.35
N ASP A 134 -6.92 -8.22 14.58
CA ASP A 134 -8.15 -8.37 15.35
C ASP A 134 -8.74 -7.01 15.74
N ASN A 135 -10.04 -6.83 15.60
CA ASN A 135 -10.72 -5.53 15.76
C ASN A 135 -10.72 -4.99 17.20
N PHE A 136 -10.47 -5.85 18.23
CA PHE A 136 -10.36 -5.40 19.61
C PHE A 136 -9.02 -4.69 19.91
N LEU A 137 -8.04 -4.83 19.02
CA LEU A 137 -6.73 -4.21 19.18
C LEU A 137 -6.79 -2.69 18.95
N GLN A 138 -5.95 -1.96 19.67
CA GLN A 138 -5.99 -0.51 19.71
C GLN A 138 -4.83 0.14 18.96
N LYS A 139 -4.76 1.46 18.97
CA LYS A 139 -3.82 2.31 18.20
C LYS A 139 -2.34 1.87 18.28
N GLY A 140 -1.90 1.24 19.36
CA GLY A 140 -0.55 0.70 19.47
C GLY A 140 -0.27 -0.37 18.42
N SER A 141 -1.22 -1.26 18.19
CA SER A 141 -1.09 -2.34 17.20
C SER A 141 -1.03 -1.84 15.75
N TYR A 142 -1.61 -0.66 15.45
CA TYR A 142 -1.43 -0.03 14.13
C TYR A 142 0.04 0.39 13.90
N MET A 143 0.74 0.87 14.94
CA MET A 143 2.18 1.17 14.85
C MET A 143 2.98 -0.11 14.63
N ASP A 144 2.65 -1.17 15.35
CA ASP A 144 3.30 -2.48 15.22
C ASP A 144 3.12 -3.02 13.79
N CYS A 145 1.90 -3.00 13.26
CA CYS A 145 1.62 -3.38 11.88
C CYS A 145 2.37 -2.49 10.87
N GLY A 146 2.49 -1.19 11.14
CA GLY A 146 3.27 -0.27 10.30
C GLY A 146 4.76 -0.65 10.22
N MET A 147 5.36 -1.08 11.33
CA MET A 147 6.74 -1.57 11.37
C MET A 147 6.90 -2.87 10.57
N PHE A 148 5.95 -3.78 10.71
CA PHE A 148 5.90 -5.03 9.94
C PHE A 148 5.76 -4.76 8.43
N ILE A 149 4.81 -3.90 8.01
CA ILE A 149 4.60 -3.50 6.62
C ILE A 149 5.86 -2.86 6.02
N GLN A 150 6.55 -1.98 6.77
CA GLN A 150 7.81 -1.40 6.33
C GLN A 150 8.90 -2.46 6.18
N SER A 151 8.96 -3.45 7.07
CA SER A 151 9.92 -4.55 6.99
C SER A 151 9.69 -5.39 5.72
N ILE A 152 8.43 -5.69 5.36
CA ILE A 152 8.09 -6.32 4.07
C ILE A 152 8.63 -5.52 2.89
N MET A 153 8.41 -4.21 2.87
CA MET A 153 8.86 -3.37 1.77
C MET A 153 10.37 -3.36 1.61
N LEU A 154 11.13 -3.36 2.70
CA LEU A 154 12.59 -3.40 2.66
C LEU A 154 13.11 -4.77 2.23
N SER A 155 12.52 -5.84 2.78
CA SER A 155 12.84 -7.21 2.37
C SER A 155 12.55 -7.45 0.88
N ALA A 156 11.42 -6.94 0.36
CA ALA A 156 11.09 -7.06 -1.05
C ALA A 156 12.17 -6.46 -1.96
N VAL A 157 12.73 -5.29 -1.59
CA VAL A 157 13.82 -4.66 -2.35
C VAL A 157 15.06 -5.56 -2.42
N GLU A 158 15.42 -6.23 -1.32
CA GLU A 158 16.56 -7.17 -1.31
C GLU A 158 16.38 -8.33 -2.28
N HIS A 159 15.12 -8.76 -2.47
CA HIS A 159 14.76 -9.82 -3.42
C HIS A 159 14.49 -9.31 -4.85
N GLY A 160 14.83 -8.04 -5.14
CA GLY A 160 14.63 -7.44 -6.47
C GLY A 160 13.16 -7.18 -6.81
N LEU A 161 12.30 -7.15 -5.79
CA LEU A 161 10.88 -6.86 -5.94
C LEU A 161 10.57 -5.41 -5.53
N ALA A 162 9.47 -4.93 -6.04
CA ALA A 162 8.93 -3.60 -5.76
C ALA A 162 7.55 -3.70 -5.08
N THR A 163 7.19 -2.67 -4.35
CA THR A 163 5.94 -2.63 -3.60
C THR A 163 5.23 -1.29 -3.73
N CYS A 164 3.92 -1.31 -3.51
CA CYS A 164 3.13 -0.11 -3.28
C CYS A 164 2.10 -0.37 -2.18
N PRO A 165 2.28 0.16 -0.95
CA PRO A 165 1.25 0.09 0.08
C PRO A 165 0.10 1.02 -0.31
N GLN A 166 -1.15 0.54 -0.17
CA GLN A 166 -2.35 1.18 -0.68
C GLN A 166 -3.47 1.17 0.36
N ALA A 167 -3.85 2.36 0.85
CA ALA A 167 -5.05 2.52 1.66
C ALA A 167 -6.33 2.17 0.86
N ALA A 168 -6.33 2.46 -0.46
CA ALA A 168 -7.47 2.19 -1.34
C ALA A 168 -7.94 0.73 -1.31
N LEU A 169 -7.03 -0.24 -1.19
CA LEU A 169 -7.38 -1.66 -1.05
C LEU A 169 -8.11 -1.99 0.27
N GLY A 170 -8.16 -1.05 1.21
CA GLY A 170 -8.93 -1.16 2.45
C GLY A 170 -10.25 -0.40 2.44
N GLU A 171 -10.63 0.24 1.33
CA GLU A 171 -11.85 1.07 1.27
C GLU A 171 -13.14 0.27 1.22
N TYR A 172 -13.08 -1.01 0.79
CA TYR A 172 -14.23 -1.91 0.70
C TYR A 172 -13.98 -3.20 1.49
N PRO A 173 -13.84 -3.11 2.82
CA PRO A 173 -13.40 -4.24 3.64
C PRO A 173 -14.39 -5.42 3.60
N ASP A 174 -15.69 -5.16 3.47
CA ASP A 174 -16.71 -6.21 3.41
C ASP A 174 -16.55 -7.07 2.14
N ILE A 175 -16.27 -6.43 0.99
CA ILE A 175 -16.00 -7.16 -0.26
C ILE A 175 -14.75 -8.03 -0.10
N VAL A 176 -13.70 -7.50 0.54
CA VAL A 176 -12.45 -8.24 0.77
C VAL A 176 -12.70 -9.43 1.70
N ARG A 177 -13.44 -9.23 2.80
CA ARG A 177 -13.79 -10.31 3.74
C ARG A 177 -14.63 -11.39 3.07
N GLU A 178 -15.64 -11.01 2.30
CA GLU A 178 -16.48 -11.94 1.55
C GLU A 178 -15.67 -12.78 0.57
N GLU A 179 -14.86 -12.13 -0.29
CA GLU A 179 -14.06 -12.82 -1.32
C GLU A 179 -13.02 -13.77 -0.74
N LEU A 180 -12.44 -13.44 0.41
CA LEU A 180 -11.37 -14.21 1.04
C LEU A 180 -11.84 -15.05 2.22
N SER A 181 -13.14 -15.05 2.53
CA SER A 181 -13.72 -15.77 3.67
C SER A 181 -13.08 -15.40 5.01
N TYR A 182 -12.77 -14.11 5.20
CA TYR A 182 -12.33 -13.58 6.49
C TYR A 182 -13.53 -13.30 7.40
N ALA A 183 -13.34 -13.51 8.71
CA ALA A 183 -14.35 -13.22 9.72
C ALA A 183 -14.54 -11.71 9.92
N GLU A 184 -15.73 -11.30 10.37
CA GLU A 184 -16.09 -9.88 10.60
C GLU A 184 -15.26 -9.21 11.70
N ASP A 185 -14.66 -10.00 12.62
CA ASP A 185 -13.78 -9.51 13.68
C ASP A 185 -12.35 -9.19 13.19
N LYS A 186 -12.07 -9.38 11.91
CA LYS A 186 -10.79 -9.05 11.28
C LYS A 186 -10.87 -7.68 10.61
N LEU A 187 -10.19 -6.72 11.21
CA LEU A 187 -10.07 -5.36 10.71
C LEU A 187 -9.05 -5.32 9.56
N LEU A 188 -9.46 -4.85 8.38
CA LEU A 188 -8.59 -4.66 7.23
C LEU A 188 -7.85 -3.31 7.34
N LEU A 189 -6.52 -3.37 7.49
CA LEU A 189 -5.68 -2.19 7.63
C LEU A 189 -5.42 -1.49 6.29
N CYS A 190 -4.92 -2.24 5.33
CA CYS A 190 -4.59 -1.77 3.99
C CYS A 190 -4.19 -2.96 3.12
N GLY A 191 -3.88 -2.67 1.86
CA GLY A 191 -3.23 -3.64 0.99
C GLY A 191 -1.88 -3.16 0.49
N MET A 192 -1.17 -4.03 -0.21
CA MET A 192 0.11 -3.75 -0.86
C MET A 192 0.22 -4.52 -2.17
N ALA A 193 0.48 -3.81 -3.26
CA ALA A 193 0.93 -4.41 -4.50
C ALA A 193 2.37 -4.91 -4.35
N LEU A 194 2.67 -6.11 -4.85
CA LEU A 194 4.00 -6.72 -4.82
C LEU A 194 4.30 -7.38 -6.17
N GLY A 195 5.46 -7.09 -6.74
CA GLY A 195 5.89 -7.66 -8.02
C GLY A 195 7.22 -7.08 -8.51
N TYR A 196 7.58 -7.38 -9.75
CA TYR A 196 8.74 -6.78 -10.40
C TYR A 196 8.35 -5.43 -11.01
N GLU A 197 9.13 -4.39 -10.71
CA GLU A 197 8.91 -3.06 -11.26
C GLU A 197 9.01 -3.05 -12.79
N ASP A 198 8.03 -2.46 -13.47
CA ASP A 198 8.21 -2.06 -14.87
C ASP A 198 8.89 -0.68 -14.91
N LYS A 199 10.20 -0.70 -15.21
CA LYS A 199 11.03 0.51 -15.27
C LYS A 199 10.80 1.31 -16.56
N SER A 200 10.11 0.75 -17.55
CA SER A 200 9.76 1.46 -18.79
C SER A 200 8.59 2.41 -18.59
N GLU A 201 7.77 2.18 -17.56
CA GLU A 201 6.59 2.97 -17.28
C GLU A 201 6.94 4.29 -16.57
N ILE A 202 6.50 5.39 -17.17
CA ILE A 202 6.79 6.76 -16.71
C ILE A 202 6.32 7.01 -15.28
N VAL A 203 5.25 6.35 -14.85
CA VAL A 203 4.70 6.47 -13.48
C VAL A 203 5.69 6.02 -12.41
N ASN A 204 6.69 5.23 -12.75
CA ASN A 204 7.74 4.76 -11.85
C ASN A 204 9.00 5.65 -11.86
N SER A 205 9.06 6.68 -12.70
CA SER A 205 10.28 7.50 -12.89
C SER A 205 10.53 8.51 -11.78
N TYR A 206 9.52 8.88 -10.98
CA TYR A 206 9.64 9.95 -9.99
C TYR A 206 9.69 9.43 -8.55
N ARG A 207 10.18 10.30 -7.66
CA ARG A 207 10.12 10.11 -6.21
C ARG A 207 9.52 11.33 -5.53
N THR A 208 8.67 11.11 -4.55
CA THR A 208 8.12 12.18 -3.72
C THR A 208 9.21 12.72 -2.78
N PRO A 209 9.31 14.05 -2.60
CA PRO A 209 10.25 14.67 -1.67
C PRO A 209 9.97 14.27 -0.22
N ARG A 210 10.94 14.53 0.64
CA ARG A 210 10.83 14.36 2.09
C ARG A 210 11.07 15.70 2.77
N LYS A 211 10.49 15.86 3.96
CA LYS A 211 10.71 17.01 4.83
C LYS A 211 12.17 17.03 5.28
N ASP A 212 12.76 18.21 5.34
CA ASP A 212 14.13 18.41 5.81
C ASP A 212 14.27 18.02 7.29
N LEU A 213 15.44 17.58 7.69
CA LEU A 213 15.69 17.04 9.02
C LEU A 213 15.44 18.09 10.12
N ASP A 214 15.87 19.33 9.91
CA ASP A 214 15.71 20.47 10.83
C ASP A 214 14.24 20.84 11.07
N LYS A 215 13.35 20.50 10.13
CA LYS A 215 11.90 20.74 10.27
C LYS A 215 11.18 19.63 11.03
N MET A 216 11.82 18.51 11.30
CA MET A 216 11.19 17.37 11.98
C MET A 216 11.90 16.92 13.26
N VAL A 217 13.12 17.38 13.51
CA VAL A 217 13.93 17.00 14.69
C VAL A 217 14.17 18.21 15.57
N ARG A 218 14.02 18.01 16.88
CA ARG A 218 14.43 18.97 17.92
C ARG A 218 15.39 18.25 18.87
N TYR A 219 16.49 18.89 19.18
CA TYR A 219 17.50 18.38 20.11
C TYR A 219 17.32 19.05 21.47
N PHE A 220 17.35 18.24 22.52
CA PHE A 220 17.31 18.68 23.90
C PHE A 220 18.55 18.09 24.61
N SER A 221 19.34 18.92 25.28
CA SER A 221 20.58 18.55 26.00
C SER A 221 20.54 19.06 27.43
#